data_bc25e746de18b763c6cacba70ea95905
#
_entry.id   bc25e746de18b763c6cacba70ea95905
#
_cell.length_a   1.000
_cell.length_b   1.000
_cell.length_c   1.000
_cell.angle_alpha   90.00
_cell.angle_beta   90.00
_cell.angle_gamma   90.00
#
_symmetry.space_group_name_H-M   'P 1'
#
loop_
_entity.id
_entity.type
_entity.pdbx_description
1 polymer ?
#
loop_
_entity_poly.entity_id
_entity_poly.type
_entity_poly.pdbx_seq_one_letter_code
_entity_poly.pdbx_strand_id
1 'polypeptide(L)'
;MMVVMILLGTSCGRPEGPSLTVVEPEPVITAGPTVSPSPSSVQQANPQETPDNTPEETPTGEFATVIEDIDQLHIFSSPSEESSQLKVLSNPGPFTGPRVLETTGQSDNGFIEIVIPILPNKSVGWVLAENVTVSSTNQLIVVDLSDREATLFVDGIMTLSAPIAIGADETPTPVLEAIIDVVWVRNTSEENFSAVYGNNLFGLNQHSEVLQSFDGKRPAIAIHGTPQPELIGSKASNGCIRMRNEDIAAFAQYVTLGTKVQIVD
;
A
#
# COMPACT_ATOMS: atom_id res chain seq x y z
N MET A 1 46.81 -23.58 -44.87
CA MET A 1 47.77 -22.69 -44.21
C MET A 1 47.30 -22.46 -42.79
N MET A 2 47.93 -23.16 -41.87
CA MET A 2 47.53 -23.36 -40.48
C MET A 2 48.32 -22.36 -39.64
N VAL A 3 47.64 -21.48 -38.93
CA VAL A 3 48.25 -20.52 -37.99
C VAL A 3 47.92 -20.97 -36.59
N VAL A 4 48.93 -21.42 -35.87
CA VAL A 4 48.93 -21.77 -34.46
C VAL A 4 49.13 -20.45 -33.68
N MET A 5 48.25 -20.17 -32.74
CA MET A 5 48.39 -19.04 -31.80
C MET A 5 48.55 -19.58 -30.40
N ILE A 6 49.67 -19.25 -29.82
CA ILE A 6 50.17 -19.68 -28.50
C ILE A 6 49.44 -18.89 -27.40
N LEU A 7 48.90 -19.61 -26.41
CA LEU A 7 48.33 -19.07 -25.17
C LEU A 7 49.49 -18.80 -24.17
N LEU A 8 49.71 -17.55 -23.83
CA LEU A 8 50.48 -17.16 -22.65
C LEU A 8 49.58 -16.94 -21.45
N GLY A 9 49.67 -17.81 -20.46
CA GLY A 9 49.04 -17.66 -19.18
C GLY A 9 49.71 -16.59 -18.32
N THR A 10 48.92 -15.66 -17.78
CA THR A 10 49.33 -14.80 -16.67
C THR A 10 48.50 -15.14 -15.45
N SER A 11 49.21 -15.71 -14.44
CA SER A 11 48.74 -15.91 -13.07
C SER A 11 48.58 -14.54 -12.41
N CYS A 12 47.38 -14.17 -11.98
CA CYS A 12 47.13 -13.06 -11.10
C CYS A 12 46.79 -13.59 -9.69
N GLY A 13 47.62 -13.19 -8.74
CA GLY A 13 47.54 -13.56 -7.33
C GLY A 13 46.25 -13.04 -6.67
N ARG A 14 45.80 -13.84 -5.73
CA ARG A 14 44.65 -13.59 -4.88
C ARG A 14 45.07 -12.62 -3.77
N PRO A 15 44.36 -11.53 -3.45
CA PRO A 15 44.65 -10.73 -2.25
C PRO A 15 44.13 -11.47 -1.01
N GLU A 16 44.99 -11.57 -0.02
CA GLU A 16 44.67 -12.09 1.33
C GLU A 16 43.76 -11.07 2.06
N GLY A 17 42.65 -11.54 2.61
CA GLY A 17 41.74 -10.75 3.42
C GLY A 17 42.31 -10.49 4.85
N PRO A 18 41.84 -9.44 5.55
CA PRO A 18 42.37 -9.08 6.87
C PRO A 18 42.00 -10.11 7.93
N SER A 19 43.01 -10.45 8.74
CA SER A 19 42.95 -11.34 9.88
C SER A 19 42.10 -10.74 11.00
N LEU A 20 41.09 -11.48 11.48
CA LEU A 20 40.29 -11.13 12.65
C LEU A 20 41.08 -11.42 13.92
N THR A 21 41.38 -10.38 14.69
CA THR A 21 41.94 -10.48 16.05
C THR A 21 40.76 -10.73 17.02
N VAL A 22 40.80 -11.86 17.70
CA VAL A 22 39.89 -12.19 18.81
C VAL A 22 40.37 -11.39 20.04
N VAL A 23 39.48 -10.56 20.58
CA VAL A 23 39.68 -9.86 21.86
C VAL A 23 39.01 -10.69 22.95
N GLU A 24 39.85 -11.13 23.89
CA GLU A 24 39.46 -11.89 25.08
C GLU A 24 38.78 -10.96 26.11
N PRO A 25 37.69 -11.37 26.81
CA PRO A 25 37.01 -10.50 27.77
C PRO A 25 37.75 -10.43 29.12
N GLU A 26 37.90 -9.22 29.63
CA GLU A 26 38.47 -8.94 30.96
C GLU A 26 37.49 -9.30 32.11
N PRO A 27 38.03 -9.57 33.34
CA PRO A 27 37.27 -10.18 34.42
C PRO A 27 36.40 -9.19 35.20
N VAL A 28 35.25 -9.70 35.63
CA VAL A 28 34.26 -9.08 36.51
C VAL A 28 34.83 -8.81 37.90
N ILE A 29 34.76 -7.57 38.38
CA ILE A 29 35.07 -7.20 39.77
C ILE A 29 33.77 -7.25 40.60
N THR A 30 33.86 -8.02 41.71
CA THR A 30 32.80 -8.26 42.67
C THR A 30 32.72 -7.18 43.78
N ALA A 31 31.50 -6.84 44.15
CA ALA A 31 30.94 -6.62 45.48
C ALA A 31 31.38 -5.48 46.43
N GLY A 32 30.40 -4.74 46.89
CA GLY A 32 30.13 -4.23 48.22
C GLY A 32 29.35 -2.96 48.28
N PRO A 33 28.78 -2.51 49.39
CA PRO A 33 28.00 -3.27 50.35
C PRO A 33 26.51 -2.81 50.43
N THR A 34 25.72 -3.67 51.00
CA THR A 34 24.33 -3.56 51.40
C THR A 34 24.03 -2.30 52.23
N VAL A 35 23.07 -1.49 51.78
CA VAL A 35 22.36 -0.51 52.60
C VAL A 35 20.86 -0.86 52.61
N SER A 36 20.37 -1.13 53.83
CA SER A 36 18.96 -1.42 54.10
C SER A 36 18.12 -0.13 53.97
N PRO A 37 17.01 -0.09 53.23
CA PRO A 37 16.07 1.01 53.35
C PRO A 37 14.98 0.73 54.37
N SER A 38 14.74 1.75 55.18
CA SER A 38 13.62 1.92 56.12
C SER A 38 12.27 1.96 55.41
N PRO A 39 11.15 1.53 56.03
CA PRO A 39 9.86 1.43 55.36
C PRO A 39 9.21 2.81 55.18
N SER A 40 8.99 3.20 53.95
CA SER A 40 8.17 4.35 53.61
C SER A 40 6.78 3.88 53.17
N SER A 41 5.80 4.45 53.83
CA SER A 41 4.37 4.54 53.60
C SER A 41 3.82 3.99 52.25
N VAL A 42 2.92 3.01 52.40
CA VAL A 42 1.99 2.54 51.33
C VAL A 42 1.05 3.68 50.97
N GLN A 43 1.30 4.30 49.82
CA GLN A 43 0.27 5.07 49.11
C GLN A 43 -0.60 4.08 48.34
N GLN A 44 -1.89 4.07 48.69
CA GLN A 44 -2.92 3.37 47.96
C GLN A 44 -2.92 3.84 46.50
N ALA A 45 -2.59 2.94 45.58
CA ALA A 45 -2.77 3.17 44.16
C ALA A 45 -4.27 3.29 43.87
N ASN A 46 -4.62 4.41 43.26
CA ASN A 46 -5.93 4.64 42.66
C ASN A 46 -6.22 3.54 41.63
N PRO A 47 -7.46 3.03 41.49
CA PRO A 47 -7.77 2.05 40.46
C PRO A 47 -7.43 2.66 39.10
N GLN A 48 -6.45 2.07 38.44
CA GLN A 48 -6.10 2.36 37.05
C GLN A 48 -7.33 2.08 36.22
N GLU A 49 -7.83 3.12 35.54
CA GLU A 49 -8.81 2.96 34.48
C GLU A 49 -8.24 1.93 33.48
N THR A 50 -8.91 0.81 33.39
CA THR A 50 -8.67 -0.13 32.30
C THR A 50 -8.96 0.63 31.00
N PRO A 51 -8.04 0.65 30.01
CA PRO A 51 -8.37 1.24 28.72
C PRO A 51 -9.61 0.53 28.19
N ASP A 52 -10.63 1.32 27.87
CA ASP A 52 -11.84 0.86 27.19
C ASP A 52 -11.42 0.27 25.85
N ASN A 53 -11.26 -1.04 25.81
CA ASN A 53 -11.04 -1.83 24.62
C ASN A 53 -12.37 -2.14 23.91
N THR A 54 -13.26 -1.14 23.79
CA THR A 54 -14.34 -1.24 22.81
C THR A 54 -13.67 -1.30 21.44
N PRO A 55 -13.86 -2.36 20.63
CA PRO A 55 -13.33 -2.39 19.29
C PRO A 55 -13.89 -1.17 18.56
N GLU A 56 -13.01 -0.26 18.16
CA GLU A 56 -13.39 0.85 17.27
C GLU A 56 -13.95 0.19 16.02
N GLU A 57 -15.21 0.46 15.69
CA GLU A 57 -15.87 -0.14 14.52
C GLU A 57 -14.97 0.12 13.30
N THR A 58 -14.47 -0.95 12.70
CA THR A 58 -13.71 -0.84 11.46
C THR A 58 -14.55 -0.07 10.46
N PRO A 59 -14.05 1.02 9.87
CA PRO A 59 -14.80 1.74 8.86
C PRO A 59 -15.08 0.78 7.69
N THR A 60 -16.29 0.23 7.63
CA THR A 60 -16.72 -0.57 6.49
C THR A 60 -16.72 0.29 5.26
N GLY A 61 -15.88 -0.08 4.26
CA GLY A 61 -15.87 0.60 2.97
C GLY A 61 -16.93 -0.01 2.06
N GLU A 62 -17.84 0.80 1.56
CA GLU A 62 -18.71 0.38 0.45
C GLU A 62 -18.04 0.70 -0.87
N PHE A 63 -18.17 -0.22 -1.82
CA PHE A 63 -17.69 -0.06 -3.19
C PHE A 63 -18.67 -0.66 -4.17
N ALA A 64 -18.67 -0.14 -5.39
CA ALA A 64 -19.49 -0.60 -6.49
C ALA A 64 -18.64 -1.35 -7.51
N THR A 65 -19.04 -2.55 -7.89
CA THR A 65 -18.45 -3.32 -9.00
C THR A 65 -19.37 -3.23 -10.20
N VAL A 66 -18.85 -2.80 -11.35
CA VAL A 66 -19.61 -2.76 -12.61
C VAL A 66 -19.93 -4.18 -13.05
N ILE A 67 -21.19 -4.43 -13.44
CA ILE A 67 -21.64 -5.75 -13.90
C ILE A 67 -20.95 -6.14 -15.21
N GLU A 68 -20.75 -7.46 -15.44
CA GLU A 68 -19.94 -7.98 -16.56
C GLU A 68 -20.54 -7.64 -17.94
N ASP A 69 -21.87 -7.53 -18.04
CA ASP A 69 -22.56 -7.29 -19.31
C ASP A 69 -22.45 -5.84 -19.83
N ILE A 70 -21.74 -4.97 -19.09
CA ILE A 70 -21.56 -3.57 -19.45
C ILE A 70 -20.11 -3.30 -19.83
N ASP A 71 -19.87 -2.93 -21.10
CA ASP A 71 -18.55 -2.57 -21.61
C ASP A 71 -18.13 -1.14 -21.25
N GLN A 72 -19.11 -0.26 -21.04
CA GLN A 72 -18.91 1.16 -20.77
C GLN A 72 -19.85 1.66 -19.68
N LEU A 73 -19.30 2.17 -18.61
CA LEU A 73 -20.04 2.80 -17.53
C LEU A 73 -20.12 4.30 -17.77
N HIS A 74 -21.32 4.83 -17.94
CA HIS A 74 -21.60 6.26 -18.08
C HIS A 74 -21.74 6.90 -16.70
N ILE A 75 -21.07 8.02 -16.48
CA ILE A 75 -21.10 8.78 -15.23
C ILE A 75 -21.71 10.14 -15.49
N PHE A 76 -22.71 10.49 -14.71
CA PHE A 76 -23.53 11.68 -14.85
C PHE A 76 -23.27 12.70 -13.74
N SER A 77 -23.59 13.97 -14.00
CA SER A 77 -23.38 15.08 -13.04
C SER A 77 -24.45 15.15 -11.95
N SER A 78 -25.59 14.52 -12.13
CA SER A 78 -26.68 14.38 -11.16
C SER A 78 -27.44 13.07 -11.41
N PRO A 79 -28.33 12.61 -10.49
CA PRO A 79 -29.01 11.33 -10.61
C PRO A 79 -30.12 11.35 -11.68
N SER A 80 -29.71 11.57 -12.93
CA SER A 80 -30.59 11.61 -14.13
C SER A 80 -29.76 11.38 -15.39
N GLU A 81 -30.23 10.52 -16.29
CA GLU A 81 -29.64 10.31 -17.62
C GLU A 81 -29.71 11.54 -18.53
N GLU A 82 -30.63 12.48 -18.22
CA GLU A 82 -30.74 13.75 -18.95
C GLU A 82 -29.65 14.77 -18.50
N SER A 83 -28.97 14.51 -17.41
CA SER A 83 -27.90 15.39 -16.93
C SER A 83 -26.62 15.27 -17.76
N SER A 84 -25.69 16.18 -17.55
CA SER A 84 -24.41 16.17 -18.27
C SER A 84 -23.61 14.90 -17.97
N GLN A 85 -23.18 14.21 -19.01
CA GLN A 85 -22.24 13.10 -18.87
C GLN A 85 -20.84 13.64 -18.55
N LEU A 86 -20.31 13.27 -17.37
CA LEU A 86 -18.99 13.70 -16.90
C LEU A 86 -17.87 12.83 -17.48
N LYS A 87 -18.11 11.52 -17.55
CA LYS A 87 -17.10 10.54 -17.94
C LYS A 87 -17.74 9.26 -18.47
N VAL A 88 -16.99 8.53 -19.28
CA VAL A 88 -17.26 7.14 -19.61
C VAL A 88 -16.04 6.33 -19.19
N LEU A 89 -16.24 5.26 -18.43
CA LEU A 89 -15.19 4.33 -18.02
C LEU A 89 -15.41 2.99 -18.74
N SER A 90 -14.32 2.42 -19.25
CA SER A 90 -14.36 1.07 -19.81
C SER A 90 -14.56 0.02 -18.71
N ASN A 91 -15.23 -1.06 -19.02
CA ASN A 91 -15.26 -2.31 -18.29
C ASN A 91 -14.87 -3.44 -19.26
N PRO A 92 -13.94 -4.33 -18.94
CA PRO A 92 -13.25 -4.42 -17.67
C PRO A 92 -12.36 -3.23 -17.35
N GLY A 93 -11.98 -3.14 -16.08
CA GLY A 93 -11.11 -2.11 -15.51
C GLY A 93 -9.64 -2.27 -15.91
N PRO A 94 -8.73 -1.62 -15.17
CA PRO A 94 -7.29 -1.79 -15.37
C PRO A 94 -6.86 -3.26 -15.21
N PHE A 95 -5.84 -3.67 -15.95
CA PHE A 95 -5.32 -5.05 -15.96
C PHE A 95 -6.37 -6.13 -16.25
N THR A 96 -7.41 -5.79 -17.01
CA THR A 96 -8.52 -6.70 -17.37
C THR A 96 -9.34 -7.23 -16.18
N GLY A 97 -9.14 -6.67 -14.99
CA GLY A 97 -9.95 -6.97 -13.80
C GLY A 97 -11.33 -6.30 -13.83
N PRO A 98 -12.23 -6.64 -12.90
CA PRO A 98 -13.51 -5.96 -12.78
C PRO A 98 -13.30 -4.46 -12.50
N ARG A 99 -14.19 -3.61 -13.03
CA ARG A 99 -14.19 -2.19 -12.72
C ARG A 99 -14.81 -1.98 -11.35
N VAL A 100 -14.00 -1.48 -10.41
CA VAL A 100 -14.41 -1.17 -9.03
C VAL A 100 -14.32 0.33 -8.78
N LEU A 101 -15.30 0.87 -8.08
CA LEU A 101 -15.42 2.30 -7.78
C LEU A 101 -15.80 2.49 -6.30
N GLU A 102 -15.21 3.47 -5.65
CA GLU A 102 -15.59 3.89 -4.31
C GLU A 102 -16.98 4.53 -4.35
N THR A 103 -17.90 4.16 -3.43
CA THR A 103 -19.18 4.83 -3.28
C THR A 103 -19.10 5.88 -2.18
N THR A 104 -19.91 6.93 -2.30
CA THR A 104 -20.09 7.91 -1.22
C THR A 104 -21.17 7.51 -0.22
N GLY A 105 -21.86 6.37 -0.48
CA GLY A 105 -23.02 5.93 0.28
C GLY A 105 -24.33 6.66 -0.10
N GLN A 106 -24.27 7.61 -1.03
CA GLN A 106 -25.46 8.31 -1.48
C GLN A 106 -26.14 7.60 -2.65
N SER A 107 -27.48 7.55 -2.60
CA SER A 107 -28.30 7.03 -3.68
C SER A 107 -29.54 7.89 -3.86
N ASP A 108 -29.94 8.14 -5.09
CA ASP A 108 -31.15 8.90 -5.42
C ASP A 108 -31.64 8.48 -6.80
N ASN A 109 -32.97 8.41 -6.96
CA ASN A 109 -33.68 8.21 -8.24
C ASN A 109 -33.15 7.03 -9.09
N GLY A 110 -32.73 5.93 -8.46
CA GLY A 110 -32.14 4.75 -9.14
C GLY A 110 -30.69 4.91 -9.54
N PHE A 111 -29.99 5.93 -9.01
CA PHE A 111 -28.57 6.16 -9.19
C PHE A 111 -27.82 6.00 -7.87
N ILE A 112 -26.53 5.73 -7.98
CA ILE A 112 -25.56 5.68 -6.88
C ILE A 112 -24.46 6.69 -7.16
N GLU A 113 -24.08 7.47 -6.14
CA GLU A 113 -22.96 8.39 -6.24
C GLU A 113 -21.65 7.66 -5.99
N ILE A 114 -20.70 7.86 -6.89
CA ILE A 114 -19.37 7.23 -6.85
C ILE A 114 -18.26 8.27 -6.92
N VAL A 115 -17.08 7.92 -6.41
CA VAL A 115 -15.84 8.68 -6.63
C VAL A 115 -15.27 8.29 -7.99
N ILE A 116 -15.09 9.29 -8.86
CA ILE A 116 -14.54 9.09 -10.20
C ILE A 116 -13.02 9.02 -10.11
N PRO A 117 -12.34 8.01 -10.70
CA PRO A 117 -10.87 7.91 -10.68
C PRO A 117 -10.23 8.89 -11.67
N ILE A 118 -10.35 10.18 -11.38
CA ILE A 118 -9.79 11.30 -12.16
C ILE A 118 -9.29 12.40 -11.22
N LEU A 119 -8.52 13.36 -11.74
CA LEU A 119 -8.24 14.60 -11.02
C LEU A 119 -9.31 15.67 -11.29
N PRO A 120 -9.64 16.50 -10.30
CA PRO A 120 -9.12 16.44 -8.91
C PRO A 120 -9.51 15.13 -8.23
N ASN A 121 -8.66 14.65 -7.32
CA ASN A 121 -9.01 13.51 -6.47
C ASN A 121 -10.34 13.75 -5.76
N LYS A 122 -11.09 12.67 -5.46
CA LYS A 122 -12.43 12.75 -4.84
C LYS A 122 -13.51 13.49 -5.68
N SER A 123 -13.29 13.64 -7.00
CA SER A 123 -14.37 14.04 -7.89
C SER A 123 -15.50 13.01 -7.86
N VAL A 124 -16.75 13.44 -7.78
CA VAL A 124 -17.92 12.56 -7.69
C VAL A 124 -18.80 12.64 -8.92
N GLY A 125 -19.62 11.61 -9.10
CA GLY A 125 -20.64 11.56 -10.13
C GLY A 125 -21.59 10.38 -9.90
N TRP A 126 -22.61 10.29 -10.72
CA TRP A 126 -23.73 9.37 -10.57
C TRP A 126 -23.73 8.29 -11.64
N VAL A 127 -23.95 7.06 -11.25
CA VAL A 127 -24.12 5.90 -12.15
C VAL A 127 -25.46 5.23 -11.90
N LEU A 128 -26.04 4.61 -12.93
CA LEU A 128 -27.26 3.82 -12.77
C LEU A 128 -26.99 2.66 -11.79
N ALA A 129 -27.85 2.52 -10.78
CA ALA A 129 -27.73 1.48 -9.76
C ALA A 129 -27.80 0.07 -10.36
N GLU A 130 -28.57 -0.12 -11.43
CA GLU A 130 -28.68 -1.39 -12.15
C GLU A 130 -27.37 -1.83 -12.84
N ASN A 131 -26.45 -0.90 -13.08
CA ASN A 131 -25.17 -1.13 -13.76
C ASN A 131 -24.06 -1.58 -12.82
N VAL A 132 -24.32 -1.61 -11.52
CA VAL A 132 -23.31 -1.93 -10.49
C VAL A 132 -23.89 -2.83 -9.40
N THR A 133 -23.00 -3.59 -8.78
CA THR A 133 -23.29 -4.33 -7.54
C THR A 133 -22.54 -3.65 -6.41
N VAL A 134 -23.25 -3.21 -5.37
CA VAL A 134 -22.64 -2.63 -4.16
C VAL A 134 -22.25 -3.75 -3.19
N SER A 135 -21.03 -3.66 -2.68
CA SER A 135 -20.47 -4.57 -1.69
C SER A 135 -19.75 -3.77 -0.61
N SER A 136 -19.45 -4.40 0.51
CA SER A 136 -18.67 -3.80 1.58
C SER A 136 -17.45 -4.67 1.92
N THR A 137 -16.45 -4.05 2.52
CA THR A 137 -15.24 -4.71 3.01
C THR A 137 -14.94 -4.27 4.44
N ASN A 138 -14.35 -5.17 5.21
CA ASN A 138 -13.91 -4.93 6.57
C ASN A 138 -12.38 -4.79 6.69
N GLN A 139 -11.69 -4.66 5.55
CA GLN A 139 -10.25 -4.43 5.52
C GLN A 139 -9.94 -2.93 5.42
N LEU A 140 -8.92 -2.52 6.18
CA LEU A 140 -8.35 -1.18 6.15
C LEU A 140 -6.83 -1.27 6.15
N ILE A 141 -6.17 -0.57 5.24
CA ILE A 141 -4.73 -0.32 5.31
C ILE A 141 -4.52 1.13 5.76
N VAL A 142 -3.82 1.32 6.86
CA VAL A 142 -3.30 2.61 7.29
C VAL A 142 -1.84 2.72 6.88
N VAL A 143 -1.51 3.76 6.13
CA VAL A 143 -0.16 4.09 5.71
C VAL A 143 0.27 5.33 6.46
N ASP A 144 1.17 5.18 7.43
CA ASP A 144 1.78 6.28 8.18
C ASP A 144 3.07 6.70 7.45
N LEU A 145 3.06 7.94 6.96
CA LEU A 145 4.20 8.50 6.21
C LEU A 145 5.34 8.92 7.12
N SER A 146 5.03 9.37 8.35
CA SER A 146 6.04 9.79 9.32
C SER A 146 6.83 8.59 9.85
N ASP A 147 6.15 7.51 10.21
CA ASP A 147 6.75 6.27 10.71
C ASP A 147 7.25 5.36 9.57
N ARG A 148 6.80 5.61 8.34
CA ARG A 148 7.06 4.77 7.16
C ARG A 148 6.66 3.33 7.38
N GLU A 149 5.44 3.19 7.85
CA GLU A 149 4.83 1.90 8.14
C GLU A 149 3.45 1.79 7.49
N ALA A 150 3.10 0.59 7.02
CA ALA A 150 1.76 0.27 6.59
C ALA A 150 1.21 -0.83 7.49
N THR A 151 0.02 -0.60 8.04
CA THR A 151 -0.69 -1.52 8.94
C THR A 151 -1.99 -1.96 8.32
N LEU A 152 -2.22 -3.27 8.26
CA LEU A 152 -3.47 -3.88 7.81
C LEU A 152 -4.33 -4.26 9.01
N PHE A 153 -5.57 -3.80 8.99
CA PHE A 153 -6.62 -4.19 9.90
C PHE A 153 -7.67 -5.03 9.15
N VAL A 154 -8.15 -6.08 9.82
CA VAL A 154 -9.28 -6.90 9.37
C VAL A 154 -10.26 -6.99 10.53
N ASP A 155 -11.51 -6.63 10.30
CA ASP A 155 -12.54 -6.55 11.36
C ASP A 155 -12.11 -5.67 12.57
N GLY A 156 -11.40 -4.56 12.31
CA GLY A 156 -10.83 -3.68 13.35
C GLY A 156 -9.62 -4.23 14.08
N ILE A 157 -9.19 -5.45 13.77
CA ILE A 157 -8.05 -6.09 14.42
C ILE A 157 -6.79 -5.88 13.57
N MET A 158 -5.74 -5.31 14.18
CA MET A 158 -4.43 -5.25 13.57
C MET A 158 -3.94 -6.65 13.21
N THR A 159 -3.75 -6.90 11.92
CA THR A 159 -3.42 -8.23 11.39
C THR A 159 -1.98 -8.32 10.92
N LEU A 160 -1.51 -7.31 10.20
CA LEU A 160 -0.13 -7.22 9.70
C LEU A 160 0.37 -5.78 9.80
N SER A 161 1.69 -5.63 9.96
CA SER A 161 2.38 -4.36 9.82
C SER A 161 3.70 -4.58 9.07
N ALA A 162 4.11 -3.62 8.26
CA ALA A 162 5.35 -3.69 7.49
C ALA A 162 5.96 -2.31 7.24
N PRO A 163 7.29 -2.18 7.28
CA PRO A 163 7.98 -0.96 6.90
C PRO A 163 7.86 -0.74 5.38
N ILE A 164 7.75 0.54 5.00
CA ILE A 164 7.55 0.95 3.61
C ILE A 164 8.60 1.98 3.16
N ALA A 165 8.74 2.15 1.84
CA ALA A 165 9.33 3.36 1.27
C ALA A 165 8.22 4.19 0.62
N ILE A 166 8.37 5.52 0.70
CA ILE A 166 7.38 6.51 0.26
C ILE A 166 7.97 7.41 -0.83
N GLY A 167 7.17 8.34 -1.34
CA GLY A 167 7.57 9.33 -2.33
C GLY A 167 8.72 10.21 -1.86
N ALA A 168 9.61 10.56 -2.81
CA ALA A 168 10.65 11.56 -2.59
C ALA A 168 10.02 12.96 -2.37
N ASP A 169 10.80 13.91 -1.85
CA ASP A 169 10.29 15.25 -1.53
C ASP A 169 9.74 15.99 -2.77
N GLU A 170 10.27 15.69 -3.97
CA GLU A 170 9.80 16.26 -5.23
C GLU A 170 8.53 15.59 -5.77
N THR A 171 8.26 14.37 -5.35
CA THR A 171 7.09 13.58 -5.75
C THR A 171 6.51 12.84 -4.53
N PRO A 172 5.99 13.57 -3.54
CA PRO A 172 5.56 12.98 -2.27
C PRO A 172 4.37 12.04 -2.48
N THR A 173 4.28 11.04 -1.62
CA THR A 173 3.06 10.25 -1.46
C THR A 173 1.99 11.17 -0.87
N PRO A 174 0.82 11.31 -1.51
CA PRO A 174 -0.21 12.23 -1.01
C PRO A 174 -0.91 11.67 0.23
N VAL A 175 -1.23 12.55 1.18
CA VAL A 175 -2.16 12.25 2.29
C VAL A 175 -3.57 12.21 1.71
N LEU A 176 -4.24 11.07 1.77
CA LEU A 176 -5.58 10.88 1.22
C LEU A 176 -6.26 9.61 1.74
N GLU A 177 -7.55 9.50 1.48
CA GLU A 177 -8.30 8.26 1.57
C GLU A 177 -8.57 7.71 0.17
N ALA A 178 -8.54 6.39 0.03
CA ALA A 178 -8.74 5.68 -1.23
C ALA A 178 -9.36 4.31 -0.99
N ILE A 179 -9.73 3.64 -2.07
CA ILE A 179 -9.94 2.20 -2.08
C ILE A 179 -8.95 1.54 -3.04
N ILE A 180 -8.71 0.26 -2.82
CA ILE A 180 -7.99 -0.58 -3.77
C ILE A 180 -8.95 -0.94 -4.91
N ASP A 181 -8.69 -0.43 -6.11
CA ASP A 181 -9.46 -0.71 -7.32
C ASP A 181 -8.75 -1.70 -8.27
N VAL A 182 -7.49 -2.04 -7.97
CA VAL A 182 -6.70 -3.06 -8.66
C VAL A 182 -5.98 -3.94 -7.66
N VAL A 183 -6.17 -5.24 -7.76
CA VAL A 183 -5.32 -6.25 -7.10
C VAL A 183 -4.65 -7.05 -8.20
N TRP A 184 -3.33 -6.95 -8.28
CA TRP A 184 -2.54 -7.71 -9.24
C TRP A 184 -1.48 -8.52 -8.52
N VAL A 185 -1.44 -9.82 -8.86
CA VAL A 185 -0.43 -10.77 -8.37
C VAL A 185 0.31 -11.30 -9.59
N ARG A 186 1.64 -11.17 -9.59
CA ARG A 186 2.46 -11.61 -10.72
C ARG A 186 2.25 -13.11 -10.99
N ASN A 187 1.73 -13.40 -12.16
CA ASN A 187 1.80 -14.74 -12.71
C ASN A 187 3.15 -14.88 -13.44
N THR A 188 3.88 -15.96 -13.18
CA THR A 188 5.21 -16.22 -13.77
C THR A 188 5.22 -16.28 -15.30
N SER A 189 4.05 -16.35 -15.94
CA SER A 189 3.89 -16.34 -17.40
C SER A 189 3.70 -14.94 -18.02
N GLU A 190 3.56 -13.87 -17.24
CA GLU A 190 3.39 -12.51 -17.76
C GLU A 190 4.75 -11.82 -17.92
N GLU A 191 5.28 -11.84 -19.15
CA GLU A 191 6.58 -11.22 -19.48
C GLU A 191 6.55 -9.69 -19.54
N ASN A 192 5.37 -9.06 -19.55
CA ASN A 192 5.19 -7.64 -19.88
C ASN A 192 4.98 -6.71 -18.68
N PHE A 193 5.00 -7.21 -17.46
CA PHE A 193 4.87 -6.34 -16.28
C PHE A 193 6.25 -5.87 -15.82
N SER A 194 6.37 -4.56 -15.57
CA SER A 194 7.65 -3.98 -15.17
C SER A 194 8.14 -4.56 -13.85
N ALA A 195 9.39 -5.05 -13.82
CA ALA A 195 10.03 -5.59 -12.62
C ALA A 195 10.07 -4.58 -11.45
N VAL A 196 9.87 -3.29 -11.72
CA VAL A 196 9.84 -2.21 -10.73
C VAL A 196 8.74 -2.37 -9.68
N TYR A 197 7.64 -3.09 -10.01
CA TYR A 197 6.50 -3.31 -9.11
C TYR A 197 6.63 -4.57 -8.25
N GLY A 198 7.74 -5.31 -8.36
CA GLY A 198 7.91 -6.56 -7.63
C GLY A 198 6.93 -7.64 -8.10
N ASN A 199 6.35 -8.37 -7.13
CA ASN A 199 5.48 -9.53 -7.39
C ASN A 199 3.98 -9.29 -7.12
N ASN A 200 3.63 -8.17 -6.46
CA ASN A 200 2.26 -7.79 -6.14
C ASN A 200 2.08 -6.28 -6.29
N LEU A 201 0.87 -5.87 -6.68
CA LEU A 201 0.48 -4.47 -6.74
C LEU A 201 -0.98 -4.31 -6.32
N PHE A 202 -1.24 -3.33 -5.47
CA PHE A 202 -2.55 -2.82 -5.10
C PHE A 202 -2.67 -1.39 -5.63
N GLY A 203 -3.44 -1.21 -6.72
CA GLY A 203 -3.72 0.10 -7.30
C GLY A 203 -4.78 0.82 -6.49
N LEU A 204 -4.61 2.13 -6.32
CA LEU A 204 -5.58 3.00 -5.65
C LEU A 204 -6.39 3.78 -6.70
N ASN A 205 -7.65 4.05 -6.38
CA ASN A 205 -8.55 4.86 -7.21
C ASN A 205 -8.18 6.35 -7.24
N GLN A 206 -7.06 6.75 -6.67
CA GLN A 206 -6.57 8.13 -6.56
C GLN A 206 -5.24 8.32 -7.30
N HIS A 207 -4.92 9.56 -7.64
CA HIS A 207 -3.79 9.92 -8.50
C HIS A 207 -2.81 10.85 -7.79
N SER A 208 -1.55 10.84 -8.26
CA SER A 208 -0.58 11.85 -7.86
C SER A 208 -1.04 13.24 -8.31
N GLU A 209 -1.00 14.23 -7.41
CA GLU A 209 -1.34 15.62 -7.71
C GLU A 209 -0.17 16.39 -8.32
N VAL A 210 1.06 15.91 -8.13
CA VAL A 210 2.29 16.56 -8.59
C VAL A 210 2.88 15.92 -9.84
N LEU A 211 2.83 14.60 -9.96
CA LEU A 211 3.36 13.88 -11.10
C LEU A 211 2.37 13.92 -12.28
N GLN A 212 2.75 14.56 -13.37
CA GLN A 212 1.85 14.75 -14.52
C GLN A 212 1.74 13.53 -15.43
N SER A 213 2.81 12.75 -15.54
CA SER A 213 2.85 11.55 -16.38
C SER A 213 3.88 10.56 -15.88
N PHE A 214 3.54 9.28 -15.93
CA PHE A 214 4.44 8.17 -15.75
C PHE A 214 4.17 7.14 -16.87
N ASP A 215 5.19 6.84 -17.66
CA ASP A 215 5.07 5.94 -18.83
C ASP A 215 3.90 6.33 -19.78
N GLY A 216 3.79 7.64 -20.03
CA GLY A 216 2.76 8.20 -20.92
C GLY A 216 1.31 8.17 -20.40
N LYS A 217 1.10 7.70 -19.16
CA LYS A 217 -0.21 7.66 -18.51
C LYS A 217 -0.22 8.56 -17.28
N ARG A 218 -1.41 8.93 -16.84
CA ARG A 218 -1.58 9.64 -15.56
C ARG A 218 -1.27 8.67 -14.43
N PRO A 219 -0.35 9.02 -13.51
CA PRO A 219 0.09 8.10 -12.47
C PRO A 219 -0.96 7.98 -11.37
N ALA A 220 -1.59 6.81 -11.27
CA ALA A 220 -2.30 6.38 -10.08
C ALA A 220 -1.29 6.04 -8.97
N ILE A 221 -1.70 6.26 -7.72
CA ILE A 221 -0.92 5.79 -6.57
C ILE A 221 -1.13 4.28 -6.42
N ALA A 222 -0.09 3.58 -6.02
CA ALA A 222 -0.17 2.15 -5.75
C ALA A 222 0.69 1.76 -4.54
N ILE A 223 0.31 0.68 -3.89
CA ILE A 223 1.16 -0.06 -2.94
C ILE A 223 1.70 -1.26 -3.73
N HIS A 224 3.01 -1.43 -3.79
CA HIS A 224 3.60 -2.51 -4.59
C HIS A 224 4.93 -3.03 -4.03
N GLY A 225 5.33 -4.20 -4.47
CA GLY A 225 6.64 -4.77 -4.15
C GLY A 225 7.78 -3.97 -4.77
N THR A 226 9.02 -4.38 -4.49
CA THR A 226 10.20 -3.69 -5.02
C THR A 226 11.34 -4.66 -5.31
N PRO A 227 12.13 -4.42 -6.38
CA PRO A 227 13.40 -5.09 -6.59
C PRO A 227 14.55 -4.46 -5.78
N GLN A 228 14.27 -3.39 -5.01
CA GLN A 228 15.25 -2.62 -4.23
C GLN A 228 14.86 -2.59 -2.75
N PRO A 229 14.90 -3.74 -2.04
CA PRO A 229 14.46 -3.83 -0.64
C PRO A 229 15.31 -2.99 0.33
N GLU A 230 16.53 -2.61 -0.07
CA GLU A 230 17.43 -1.73 0.70
C GLU A 230 16.91 -0.28 0.81
N LEU A 231 15.95 0.12 -0.02
CA LEU A 231 15.33 1.45 0.03
C LEU A 231 14.11 1.50 0.97
N ILE A 232 13.66 0.39 1.52
CA ILE A 232 12.56 0.39 2.50
C ILE A 232 12.98 1.20 3.73
N GLY A 233 12.06 2.02 4.23
CA GLY A 233 12.29 3.01 5.30
C GLY A 233 12.75 4.37 4.79
N SER A 234 12.83 4.60 3.47
CA SER A 234 13.31 5.86 2.89
C SER A 234 12.26 6.54 2.00
N LYS A 235 12.56 7.81 1.62
CA LYS A 235 11.83 8.58 0.59
C LYS A 235 12.48 8.31 -0.76
N ALA A 236 12.00 7.33 -1.52
CA ALA A 236 12.71 6.82 -2.71
C ALA A 236 11.80 6.52 -3.91
N SER A 237 10.50 6.81 -3.83
CA SER A 237 9.56 6.56 -4.94
C SER A 237 9.11 7.84 -5.63
N ASN A 238 8.37 7.67 -6.71
CA ASN A 238 7.68 8.77 -7.41
C ASN A 238 6.23 8.95 -6.91
N GLY A 239 5.98 8.70 -5.62
CA GLY A 239 4.68 8.85 -4.98
C GLY A 239 4.00 7.53 -4.61
N CYS A 240 4.37 6.39 -5.19
CA CYS A 240 3.88 5.08 -4.80
C CYS A 240 4.47 4.63 -3.44
N ILE A 241 3.78 3.72 -2.79
CA ILE A 241 4.20 3.08 -1.54
C ILE A 241 4.88 1.76 -1.90
N ARG A 242 6.14 1.58 -1.47
CA ARG A 242 6.89 0.34 -1.74
C ARG A 242 7.00 -0.50 -0.49
N MET A 243 6.73 -1.81 -0.63
CA MET A 243 6.95 -2.84 0.40
C MET A 243 8.02 -3.82 -0.06
N ARG A 244 8.60 -4.57 0.87
CA ARG A 244 9.34 -5.78 0.48
C ARG A 244 8.39 -6.77 -0.20
N ASN A 245 8.93 -7.59 -1.10
CA ASN A 245 8.11 -8.55 -1.85
C ASN A 245 7.43 -9.59 -0.94
N GLU A 246 8.10 -10.01 0.13
CA GLU A 246 7.53 -10.89 1.15
C GLU A 246 6.40 -10.24 1.95
N ASP A 247 6.54 -8.96 2.30
CA ASP A 247 5.54 -8.23 3.09
C ASP A 247 4.25 -8.01 2.28
N ILE A 248 4.36 -7.52 1.04
CA ILE A 248 3.18 -7.31 0.21
C ILE A 248 2.51 -8.63 -0.18
N ALA A 249 3.28 -9.73 -0.32
CA ALA A 249 2.72 -11.05 -0.54
C ALA A 249 1.93 -11.57 0.69
N ALA A 250 2.35 -11.21 1.91
CA ALA A 250 1.58 -11.49 3.13
C ALA A 250 0.28 -10.67 3.17
N PHE A 251 0.35 -9.36 2.84
CA PHE A 251 -0.84 -8.50 2.73
C PHE A 251 -1.84 -9.03 1.69
N ALA A 252 -1.35 -9.55 0.56
CA ALA A 252 -2.19 -10.10 -0.51
C ALA A 252 -3.04 -11.32 -0.10
N GLN A 253 -2.77 -11.93 1.06
CA GLN A 253 -3.61 -13.01 1.61
C GLN A 253 -4.96 -12.48 2.13
N TYR A 254 -5.04 -11.19 2.44
CA TYR A 254 -6.21 -10.55 3.06
C TYR A 254 -6.81 -9.46 2.20
N VAL A 255 -5.97 -8.71 1.46
CA VAL A 255 -6.39 -7.55 0.67
C VAL A 255 -7.23 -7.98 -0.52
N THR A 256 -8.38 -7.32 -0.68
CA THR A 256 -9.34 -7.53 -1.78
C THR A 256 -9.64 -6.20 -2.47
N LEU A 257 -10.32 -6.27 -3.62
CA LEU A 257 -10.91 -5.07 -4.23
C LEU A 257 -11.87 -4.40 -3.25
N GLY A 258 -11.86 -3.08 -3.21
CA GLY A 258 -12.65 -2.29 -2.28
C GLY A 258 -11.98 -2.06 -0.91
N THR A 259 -10.88 -2.76 -0.56
CA THR A 259 -10.13 -2.51 0.68
C THR A 259 -9.84 -1.02 0.83
N LYS A 260 -10.23 -0.43 1.97
CA LYS A 260 -9.94 0.98 2.28
C LYS A 260 -8.45 1.20 2.52
N VAL A 261 -7.96 2.35 2.10
CA VAL A 261 -6.59 2.82 2.36
C VAL A 261 -6.67 4.23 2.90
N GLN A 262 -6.07 4.46 4.06
CA GLN A 262 -5.87 5.78 4.66
C GLN A 262 -4.38 6.08 4.67
N ILE A 263 -3.98 7.14 3.99
CA ILE A 263 -2.61 7.63 4.00
C ILE A 263 -2.59 8.86 4.89
N VAL A 264 -1.85 8.76 5.99
CA VAL A 264 -1.72 9.79 7.03
C VAL A 264 -0.25 10.23 7.17
N ASP A 265 -0.05 11.43 7.78
CA ASP A 265 1.30 12.00 7.99
C ASP A 265 1.81 11.68 9.39
#